data_a4a20a6596fda26c2897348b9154f17b
#
_entry.id   a4a20a6596fda26c2897348b9154f17b
#
_cell.length_a   1.000
_cell.length_b   1.000
_cell.length_c   1.000
_cell.angle_alpha   90.00
_cell.angle_beta   90.00
_cell.angle_gamma   90.00
#
_symmetry.space_group_name_H-M   'P 1'
#
loop_
_entity.id
_entity.type
_entity.pdbx_description
1 polymer ?
#
loop_
_entity_poly.entity_id
_entity_poly.type
_entity_poly.pdbx_seq_one_letter_code
_entity_poly.pdbx_strand_id
1 'polypeptide(L)'
;HLYLSKGATLLGSENIMDFPLLMTRIEGEYCKYFGALINADGLDTFTISGKGTIDGNGTPYWKAFRLRREWNPQCTNKDEMRPRLLYIAHCRNVQVADVTLQNSPFWTSHYYRCDKVKLLNLRIFSPIKPIKSASADGIDMDVCTNFHIKGCRFTVNDDAICFKGGKGPYADQDTYNGPNKNILIEDCFFDHTTGSCMT
;
A
#
# COMPACT_ATOMS: atom_id res chain seq x y z
N HIS A 1 16.65 9.76 -2.60
CA HIS A 1 15.56 10.41 -3.32
C HIS A 1 15.30 9.70 -4.63
N LEU A 2 14.07 9.22 -4.86
CA LEU A 2 13.58 8.72 -6.12
C LEU A 2 12.75 9.82 -6.80
N TYR A 3 13.21 10.30 -7.96
CA TYR A 3 12.50 11.30 -8.73
C TYR A 3 11.98 10.72 -10.05
N LEU A 4 10.68 10.88 -10.29
CA LEU A 4 9.99 10.39 -11.49
C LEU A 4 9.53 11.59 -12.32
N SER A 5 10.18 11.85 -13.44
CA SER A 5 9.81 12.92 -14.37
C SER A 5 8.39 12.71 -14.92
N LYS A 6 7.75 13.79 -15.36
CA LYS A 6 6.46 13.69 -16.07
C LYS A 6 6.59 12.76 -17.27
N GLY A 7 5.68 11.79 -17.37
CA GLY A 7 5.65 10.77 -18.42
C GLY A 7 6.54 9.56 -18.16
N ALA A 8 7.42 9.59 -17.15
CA ALA A 8 8.16 8.40 -16.73
C ALA A 8 7.26 7.42 -15.98
N THR A 9 7.41 6.14 -16.25
CA THR A 9 6.70 5.07 -15.54
C THR A 9 7.69 4.03 -15.01
N LEU A 10 7.64 3.78 -13.70
CA LEU A 10 8.23 2.60 -13.09
C LEU A 10 7.19 1.49 -13.11
N LEU A 11 7.39 0.47 -13.93
CA LEU A 11 6.45 -0.62 -14.16
C LEU A 11 6.87 -1.87 -13.39
N GLY A 12 5.92 -2.46 -12.65
CA GLY A 12 6.11 -3.73 -11.94
C GLY A 12 6.16 -4.93 -12.90
N SER A 13 6.88 -5.96 -12.50
CA SER A 13 6.93 -7.22 -13.25
C SER A 13 5.61 -7.98 -13.16
N GLU A 14 5.25 -8.69 -14.22
CA GLU A 14 4.14 -9.65 -14.25
C GLU A 14 4.52 -11.02 -13.66
N ASN A 15 5.82 -11.27 -13.49
CA ASN A 15 6.32 -12.52 -12.95
C ASN A 15 6.57 -12.40 -11.45
N ILE A 16 5.83 -13.15 -10.65
CA ILE A 16 5.96 -13.15 -9.19
C ILE A 16 7.36 -13.55 -8.70
N MET A 17 8.10 -14.33 -9.50
CA MET A 17 9.45 -14.78 -9.15
C MET A 17 10.49 -13.66 -9.20
N ASP A 18 10.15 -12.49 -9.76
CA ASP A 18 11.01 -11.31 -9.74
C ASP A 18 10.94 -10.56 -8.41
N PHE A 19 10.00 -10.93 -7.53
CA PHE A 19 9.86 -10.36 -6.20
C PHE A 19 10.45 -11.31 -5.15
N PRO A 20 11.41 -10.87 -4.33
CA PRO A 20 11.99 -11.72 -3.30
C PRO A 20 10.99 -11.98 -2.18
N LEU A 21 11.05 -13.18 -1.59
CA LEU A 21 10.34 -13.49 -0.34
C LEU A 21 11.13 -12.91 0.83
N LEU A 22 10.49 -12.03 1.59
CA LEU A 22 11.07 -11.32 2.73
C LEU A 22 10.22 -11.54 3.98
N MET A 23 10.84 -11.42 5.14
CA MET A 23 10.08 -11.24 6.39
C MET A 23 9.50 -9.83 6.39
N THR A 24 8.19 -9.71 6.43
CA THR A 24 7.51 -8.43 6.33
C THR A 24 6.21 -8.42 7.11
N ARG A 25 5.68 -7.25 7.35
CA ARG A 25 4.42 -7.02 8.07
C ARG A 25 3.23 -7.17 7.11
N ILE A 26 2.33 -8.11 7.39
CA ILE A 26 1.07 -8.31 6.65
C ILE A 26 -0.06 -8.57 7.64
N GLU A 27 -1.15 -7.81 7.56
CA GLU A 27 -2.36 -8.02 8.35
C GLU A 27 -2.12 -8.19 9.87
N GLY A 28 -1.24 -7.38 10.42
CA GLY A 28 -0.93 -7.41 11.85
C GLY A 28 0.09 -8.46 12.29
N GLU A 29 0.70 -9.18 11.37
CA GLU A 29 1.68 -10.23 11.68
C GLU A 29 2.97 -10.08 10.86
N TYR A 30 4.09 -10.55 11.41
CA TYR A 30 5.31 -10.76 10.64
C TYR A 30 5.29 -12.15 10.01
N CYS A 31 5.38 -12.21 8.68
CA CYS A 31 5.42 -13.47 7.94
C CYS A 31 6.32 -13.35 6.71
N LYS A 32 6.67 -14.48 6.10
CA LYS A 32 7.27 -14.51 4.78
C LYS A 32 6.21 -14.10 3.75
N TYR A 33 6.52 -13.06 2.98
CA TYR A 33 5.65 -12.55 1.94
C TYR A 33 6.47 -11.93 0.83
N PHE A 34 5.90 -11.74 -0.37
CA PHE A 34 6.64 -11.08 -1.44
C PHE A 34 6.93 -9.61 -1.10
N GLY A 35 8.15 -9.19 -1.39
CA GLY A 35 8.55 -7.79 -1.30
C GLY A 35 7.66 -6.89 -2.16
N ALA A 36 7.59 -5.62 -1.83
CA ALA A 36 6.92 -4.63 -2.66
C ALA A 36 7.76 -4.28 -3.90
N LEU A 37 7.17 -3.58 -4.88
CA LEU A 37 7.95 -3.02 -5.99
C LEU A 37 9.01 -2.03 -5.47
N ILE A 38 8.63 -1.20 -4.50
CA ILE A 38 9.57 -0.33 -3.79
C ILE A 38 9.53 -0.67 -2.31
N ASN A 39 10.69 -1.00 -1.74
CA ASN A 39 10.87 -1.25 -0.32
C ASN A 39 11.86 -0.25 0.27
N ALA A 40 11.52 0.29 1.45
CA ALA A 40 12.43 1.09 2.26
C ALA A 40 12.29 0.64 3.72
N ASP A 41 13.39 0.40 4.40
CA ASP A 41 13.40 -0.01 5.80
C ASP A 41 14.51 0.71 6.57
N GLY A 42 14.18 1.27 7.73
CA GLY A 42 15.14 1.90 8.64
C GLY A 42 15.80 3.17 8.11
N LEU A 43 15.20 3.86 7.11
CA LEU A 43 15.80 5.05 6.53
C LEU A 43 15.34 6.32 7.25
N ASP A 44 16.24 7.26 7.42
CA ASP A 44 15.91 8.66 7.76
C ASP A 44 16.04 9.53 6.50
N THR A 45 15.04 10.37 6.27
CA THR A 45 14.96 11.28 5.11
C THR A 45 14.89 10.54 3.76
N PHE A 46 13.76 9.90 3.52
CA PHE A 46 13.45 9.23 2.27
C PHE A 46 12.38 10.00 1.47
N THR A 47 12.61 10.23 0.18
CA THR A 47 11.68 10.99 -0.67
C THR A 47 11.41 10.28 -2.00
N ILE A 48 10.14 10.17 -2.36
CA ILE A 48 9.67 9.89 -3.72
C ILE A 48 8.95 11.14 -4.21
N SER A 49 9.32 11.66 -5.38
CA SER A 49 8.64 12.83 -5.93
C SER A 49 8.67 12.88 -7.46
N GLY A 50 7.99 13.88 -8.00
CA GLY A 50 7.91 14.11 -9.45
C GLY A 50 6.48 13.95 -9.96
N LYS A 51 6.31 13.97 -11.28
CA LYS A 51 4.99 13.86 -11.95
C LYS A 51 4.88 12.60 -12.80
N GLY A 52 5.66 11.58 -12.46
CA GLY A 52 5.62 10.27 -13.09
C GLY A 52 4.66 9.31 -12.39
N THR A 53 4.71 8.07 -12.83
CA THR A 53 3.82 6.99 -12.39
C THR A 53 4.63 5.82 -11.84
N ILE A 54 4.14 5.24 -10.76
CA ILE A 54 4.54 3.92 -10.28
C ILE A 54 3.35 3.00 -10.52
N ASP A 55 3.52 2.05 -11.41
CA ASP A 55 2.48 1.13 -11.87
C ASP A 55 2.84 -0.31 -11.45
N GLY A 56 1.99 -0.90 -10.66
CA GLY A 56 2.22 -2.26 -10.14
C GLY A 56 1.93 -3.36 -11.14
N ASN A 57 1.35 -3.04 -12.32
CA ASN A 57 0.99 -4.01 -13.35
C ASN A 57 0.13 -5.18 -12.81
N GLY A 58 -0.83 -4.86 -11.95
CA GLY A 58 -1.53 -5.80 -11.06
C GLY A 58 -2.46 -6.80 -11.74
N THR A 59 -2.78 -6.62 -13.02
CA THR A 59 -3.79 -7.43 -13.72
C THR A 59 -3.59 -8.96 -13.63
N PRO A 60 -2.38 -9.53 -13.89
CA PRO A 60 -2.18 -10.98 -13.79
C PRO A 60 -2.38 -11.50 -12.36
N TYR A 61 -1.98 -10.71 -11.37
CA TYR A 61 -2.12 -11.06 -9.96
C TYR A 61 -3.58 -11.08 -9.49
N TRP A 62 -4.39 -10.11 -9.94
CA TRP A 62 -5.82 -10.09 -9.63
C TRP A 62 -6.57 -11.25 -10.29
N LYS A 63 -6.20 -11.61 -11.53
CA LYS A 63 -6.74 -12.79 -12.20
C LYS A 63 -6.44 -14.07 -11.42
N ALA A 64 -5.18 -14.27 -11.03
CA ALA A 64 -4.76 -15.43 -10.26
C ALA A 64 -5.51 -15.53 -8.93
N PHE A 65 -5.59 -14.43 -8.17
CA PHE A 65 -6.32 -14.39 -6.90
C PHE A 65 -7.82 -14.72 -7.06
N ARG A 66 -8.48 -14.17 -8.10
CA ARG A 66 -9.89 -14.45 -8.36
C ARG A 66 -10.13 -15.88 -8.76
N LEU A 67 -9.32 -16.40 -9.65
CA LEU A 67 -9.38 -17.81 -10.05
C LEU A 67 -9.17 -18.73 -8.84
N ARG A 68 -8.20 -18.39 -7.97
CA ARG A 68 -7.97 -19.14 -6.73
C ARG A 68 -9.21 -19.16 -5.83
N ARG A 69 -9.90 -18.04 -5.71
CA ARG A 69 -11.13 -17.91 -4.91
C ARG A 69 -12.35 -18.60 -5.52
N GLU A 70 -12.40 -18.79 -6.82
CA GLU A 70 -13.42 -19.64 -7.45
C GLU A 70 -13.26 -21.10 -7.02
N TRP A 71 -12.01 -21.58 -6.88
CA TRP A 71 -11.72 -22.93 -6.42
C TRP A 71 -11.79 -23.08 -4.89
N ASN A 72 -11.36 -22.08 -4.18
CA ASN A 72 -11.37 -22.04 -2.72
C ASN A 72 -11.91 -20.68 -2.25
N PRO A 73 -13.22 -20.54 -1.98
CA PRO A 73 -13.81 -19.28 -1.51
C PRO A 73 -13.22 -18.76 -0.20
N GLN A 74 -12.56 -19.61 0.59
CA GLN A 74 -11.87 -19.22 1.83
C GLN A 74 -10.43 -18.76 1.61
N CYS A 75 -9.95 -18.74 0.35
CA CYS A 75 -8.60 -18.26 0.02
C CYS A 75 -8.37 -16.85 0.55
N THR A 76 -7.32 -16.69 1.33
CA THR A 76 -6.87 -15.43 1.94
C THR A 76 -5.76 -14.78 1.11
N ASN A 77 -5.38 -13.57 1.49
CA ASN A 77 -4.23 -12.89 0.89
C ASN A 77 -2.89 -13.59 1.19
N LYS A 78 -2.84 -14.44 2.21
CA LYS A 78 -1.65 -15.24 2.56
C LYS A 78 -1.57 -16.55 1.76
N ASP A 79 -2.71 -17.05 1.27
CA ASP A 79 -2.76 -18.25 0.42
C ASP A 79 -2.41 -17.93 -1.03
N GLU A 80 -2.79 -16.77 -1.53
CA GLU A 80 -2.46 -16.26 -2.86
C GLU A 80 -1.77 -14.91 -2.71
N MET A 81 -0.47 -14.97 -2.43
CA MET A 81 0.36 -13.80 -2.15
C MET A 81 0.61 -12.95 -3.40
N ARG A 82 0.59 -11.65 -3.22
CA ARG A 82 0.80 -10.65 -4.29
C ARG A 82 1.66 -9.50 -3.75
N PRO A 83 2.59 -8.94 -4.55
CA PRO A 83 3.43 -7.85 -4.07
C PRO A 83 2.61 -6.57 -3.83
N ARG A 84 2.99 -5.80 -2.83
CA ARG A 84 2.52 -4.41 -2.65
C ARG A 84 3.24 -3.50 -3.63
N LEU A 85 2.69 -2.29 -3.86
CA LEU A 85 3.41 -1.31 -4.67
C LEU A 85 4.52 -0.63 -3.86
N LEU A 86 4.19 -0.07 -2.70
CA LEU A 86 5.16 0.51 -1.77
C LEU A 86 5.08 -0.19 -0.40
N TYR A 87 6.22 -0.50 0.17
CA TYR A 87 6.35 -0.87 1.57
C TYR A 87 7.48 -0.08 2.22
N ILE A 88 7.13 0.76 3.19
CA ILE A 88 8.04 1.65 3.89
C ILE A 88 7.92 1.36 5.37
N ALA A 89 8.99 0.85 5.97
CA ALA A 89 9.00 0.40 7.35
C ALA A 89 10.11 1.07 8.16
N HIS A 90 9.83 1.36 9.44
CA HIS A 90 10.78 1.93 10.40
C HIS A 90 11.51 3.18 9.88
N CYS A 91 10.87 3.90 8.95
CA CYS A 91 11.44 5.08 8.33
C CYS A 91 10.97 6.38 9.02
N ARG A 92 11.80 7.40 8.91
CA ARG A 92 11.51 8.71 9.49
C ARG A 92 11.70 9.81 8.43
N ASN A 93 10.97 10.92 8.58
CA ASN A 93 11.03 12.05 7.64
C ASN A 93 10.79 11.62 6.18
N VAL A 94 9.72 10.85 5.97
CA VAL A 94 9.34 10.32 4.66
C VAL A 94 8.46 11.31 3.93
N GLN A 95 8.71 11.51 2.64
CA GLN A 95 7.81 12.26 1.77
C GLN A 95 7.55 11.51 0.46
N VAL A 96 6.26 11.37 0.10
CA VAL A 96 5.84 10.93 -1.24
C VAL A 96 4.94 12.03 -1.80
N ALA A 97 5.32 12.61 -2.95
CA ALA A 97 4.65 13.79 -3.48
C ALA A 97 4.47 13.78 -5.00
N ASP A 98 3.30 14.23 -5.44
CA ASP A 98 2.94 14.57 -6.83
C ASP A 98 2.96 13.40 -7.83
N VAL A 99 3.22 12.17 -7.39
CA VAL A 99 3.26 10.96 -8.23
C VAL A 99 1.90 10.28 -8.31
N THR A 100 1.73 9.52 -9.39
CA THR A 100 0.61 8.57 -9.52
C THR A 100 1.06 7.19 -9.04
N LEU A 101 0.28 6.58 -8.15
CA LEU A 101 0.42 5.20 -7.68
C LEU A 101 -0.75 4.42 -8.25
N GLN A 102 -0.51 3.42 -9.10
CA GLN A 102 -1.61 2.71 -9.74
C GLN A 102 -1.39 1.23 -9.93
N ASN A 103 -2.49 0.53 -10.13
CA ASN A 103 -2.53 -0.89 -10.50
C ASN A 103 -1.73 -1.79 -9.56
N SER A 104 -1.74 -1.48 -8.26
CA SER A 104 -1.04 -2.34 -7.29
C SER A 104 -1.63 -3.76 -7.29
N PRO A 105 -0.80 -4.81 -7.33
CA PRO A 105 -1.27 -6.19 -7.20
C PRO A 105 -1.99 -6.47 -5.88
N PHE A 106 -1.61 -5.77 -4.82
CA PHE A 106 -2.14 -5.84 -3.46
C PHE A 106 -2.23 -4.42 -2.89
N TRP A 107 -2.09 -4.19 -1.59
CA TRP A 107 -2.08 -2.86 -0.97
C TRP A 107 -1.16 -1.88 -1.71
N THR A 108 -1.66 -0.67 -1.96
CA THR A 108 -0.92 0.28 -2.80
C THR A 108 0.26 0.89 -2.05
N SER A 109 0.04 1.43 -0.85
CA SER A 109 1.16 2.00 -0.07
C SER A 109 1.01 1.70 1.40
N HIS A 110 1.91 0.88 1.92
CA HIS A 110 1.91 0.41 3.30
C HIS A 110 3.08 1.02 4.07
N TYR A 111 2.77 1.71 5.14
CA TYR A 111 3.72 2.36 6.04
C TYR A 111 3.65 1.66 7.40
N TYR A 112 4.76 1.09 7.85
CA TYR A 112 4.82 0.42 9.14
C TYR A 112 5.83 1.06 10.08
N ARG A 113 5.37 1.47 11.28
CA ARG A 113 6.21 2.13 12.30
C ARG A 113 7.01 3.31 11.75
N CYS A 114 6.39 4.11 10.90
CA CYS A 114 7.00 5.32 10.36
C CYS A 114 6.63 6.56 11.18
N ASP A 115 7.56 7.50 11.24
CA ASP A 115 7.38 8.78 11.92
C ASP A 115 7.62 9.96 10.96
N LYS A 116 6.83 11.02 11.07
CA LYS A 116 6.93 12.22 10.23
C LYS A 116 6.82 11.91 8.74
N VAL A 117 5.70 11.35 8.35
CA VAL A 117 5.38 11.02 6.95
C VAL A 117 4.49 12.09 6.34
N LYS A 118 4.81 12.50 5.12
CA LYS A 118 4.00 13.42 4.30
C LYS A 118 3.65 12.78 2.97
N LEU A 119 2.36 12.64 2.70
CA LEU A 119 1.81 12.18 1.43
C LEU A 119 1.05 13.33 0.78
N LEU A 120 1.59 13.88 -0.29
CA LEU A 120 1.12 15.14 -0.85
C LEU A 120 0.72 14.98 -2.32
N ASN A 121 -0.50 15.41 -2.66
CA ASN A 121 -1.01 15.47 -4.03
C ASN A 121 -0.90 14.16 -4.80
N LEU A 122 -1.04 13.02 -4.14
CA LEU A 122 -0.98 11.71 -4.78
C LEU A 122 -2.26 11.44 -5.56
N ARG A 123 -2.12 10.79 -6.71
CA ARG A 123 -3.23 10.12 -7.38
C ARG A 123 -3.08 8.62 -7.16
N ILE A 124 -4.04 8.03 -6.47
CA ILE A 124 -4.04 6.59 -6.15
C ILE A 124 -5.20 5.94 -6.90
N PHE A 125 -4.86 4.97 -7.76
CA PHE A 125 -5.83 4.38 -8.68
C PHE A 125 -5.71 2.86 -8.75
N SER A 126 -6.85 2.19 -8.70
CA SER A 126 -6.98 0.77 -9.04
C SER A 126 -8.27 0.53 -9.84
N PRO A 127 -8.24 -0.26 -10.94
CA PRO A 127 -9.34 -0.35 -11.88
C PRO A 127 -10.48 -1.24 -11.37
N ILE A 128 -11.71 -0.89 -11.78
CA ILE A 128 -12.91 -1.72 -11.61
C ILE A 128 -13.11 -2.62 -12.83
N LYS A 129 -12.77 -2.13 -14.01
CA LYS A 129 -12.95 -2.80 -15.31
C LYS A 129 -11.65 -2.73 -16.12
N PRO A 130 -11.38 -3.67 -17.01
CA PRO A 130 -12.14 -4.90 -17.30
C PRO A 130 -12.02 -5.94 -16.18
N ILE A 131 -10.99 -5.87 -15.34
CA ILE A 131 -10.76 -6.76 -14.21
C ILE A 131 -10.66 -5.92 -12.95
N LYS A 132 -11.56 -6.18 -12.02
CA LYS A 132 -11.56 -5.53 -10.72
C LYS A 132 -10.30 -5.92 -9.93
N SER A 133 -9.52 -4.95 -9.50
CA SER A 133 -8.40 -5.16 -8.56
C SER A 133 -8.90 -5.80 -7.26
N ALA A 134 -8.03 -6.49 -6.57
CA ALA A 134 -8.37 -7.20 -5.33
C ALA A 134 -7.47 -6.73 -4.19
N SER A 135 -8.05 -6.36 -3.06
CA SER A 135 -7.36 -5.86 -1.87
C SER A 135 -6.37 -4.74 -2.23
N ALA A 136 -6.85 -3.77 -3.02
CA ALA A 136 -6.04 -2.67 -3.51
C ALA A 136 -6.32 -1.40 -2.70
N ASP A 137 -6.11 -1.51 -1.39
CA ASP A 137 -6.19 -0.42 -0.43
C ASP A 137 -5.25 0.72 -0.87
N GLY A 138 -5.64 1.97 -0.62
CA GLY A 138 -4.86 3.11 -1.06
C GLY A 138 -3.64 3.38 -0.19
N ILE A 139 -3.88 3.72 1.07
CA ILE A 139 -2.86 4.04 2.07
C ILE A 139 -3.14 3.23 3.32
N ASP A 140 -2.17 2.43 3.74
CA ASP A 140 -2.21 1.63 4.96
C ASP A 140 -1.20 2.18 5.96
N MET A 141 -1.68 2.84 7.00
CA MET A 141 -0.86 3.27 8.14
C MET A 141 -0.91 2.20 9.21
N ASP A 142 0.22 1.61 9.54
CA ASP A 142 0.33 0.53 10.54
C ASP A 142 1.31 0.96 11.63
N VAL A 143 0.79 1.36 12.80
CA VAL A 143 1.56 1.85 13.95
C VAL A 143 2.40 3.11 13.62
N CYS A 144 1.85 4.04 12.87
CA CYS A 144 2.55 5.26 12.44
C CYS A 144 2.27 6.47 13.35
N THR A 145 3.20 7.42 13.34
CA THR A 145 3.05 8.69 14.08
C THR A 145 3.38 9.90 13.21
N ASN A 146 2.75 11.05 13.54
CA ASN A 146 2.99 12.31 12.84
C ASN A 146 2.84 12.18 11.32
N PHE A 147 1.67 11.75 10.89
CA PHE A 147 1.38 11.42 9.51
C PHE A 147 0.46 12.48 8.89
N HIS A 148 0.85 13.02 7.73
CA HIS A 148 0.10 14.06 7.04
C HIS A 148 -0.22 13.62 5.61
N ILE A 149 -1.52 13.53 5.30
CA ILE A 149 -2.05 13.23 3.97
C ILE A 149 -2.80 14.45 3.48
N LYS A 150 -2.34 15.04 2.36
CA LYS A 150 -2.92 16.27 1.83
C LYS A 150 -3.07 16.23 0.31
N GLY A 151 -4.23 16.71 -0.17
CA GLY A 151 -4.48 16.90 -1.59
C GLY A 151 -4.51 15.61 -2.41
N CYS A 152 -4.66 14.46 -1.77
CA CYS A 152 -4.65 13.17 -2.43
C CYS A 152 -6.01 12.82 -3.04
N ARG A 153 -5.99 12.08 -4.14
CA ARG A 153 -7.19 11.62 -4.85
C ARG A 153 -7.21 10.11 -4.95
N PHE A 154 -8.31 9.51 -4.53
CA PHE A 154 -8.49 8.06 -4.43
C PHE A 154 -9.58 7.57 -5.38
N THR A 155 -9.24 6.57 -6.18
CA THR A 155 -10.16 5.74 -6.95
C THR A 155 -9.70 4.30 -6.78
N VAL A 156 -10.17 3.60 -5.76
CA VAL A 156 -9.65 2.30 -5.35
C VAL A 156 -10.74 1.26 -5.15
N ASN A 157 -10.38 -0.01 -5.24
CA ASN A 157 -11.29 -1.15 -5.12
C ASN A 157 -11.19 -1.87 -3.77
N ASP A 158 -10.81 -1.16 -2.75
CA ASP A 158 -10.90 -1.54 -1.34
C ASP A 158 -10.94 -0.26 -0.51
N ASP A 159 -10.46 -0.25 0.72
CA ASP A 159 -10.41 0.92 1.57
C ASP A 159 -9.44 1.98 1.02
N ALA A 160 -9.80 3.26 1.11
CA ALA A 160 -8.91 4.31 0.61
C ALA A 160 -7.77 4.64 1.59
N ILE A 161 -8.10 4.75 2.88
CA ILE A 161 -7.13 5.01 3.96
C ILE A 161 -7.43 4.06 5.12
N CYS A 162 -6.46 3.25 5.52
CA CYS A 162 -6.59 2.29 6.61
C CYS A 162 -5.68 2.63 7.78
N PHE A 163 -6.23 2.55 8.98
CA PHE A 163 -5.52 2.67 10.25
C PHE A 163 -5.31 1.27 10.81
N LYS A 164 -4.18 0.66 10.48
CA LYS A 164 -3.83 -0.67 10.96
C LYS A 164 -2.96 -0.56 12.23
N GLY A 165 -3.07 -1.53 13.11
CA GLY A 165 -2.33 -1.50 14.39
C GLY A 165 -2.18 -2.86 15.04
N GLY A 166 -2.72 -3.89 14.41
CA GLY A 166 -2.77 -5.27 14.89
C GLY A 166 -4.02 -5.97 14.40
N LYS A 167 -4.16 -7.25 14.72
CA LYS A 167 -5.30 -8.07 14.34
C LYS A 167 -5.64 -9.08 15.43
N GLY A 168 -6.94 -9.31 15.61
CA GLY A 168 -7.46 -10.32 16.53
C GLY A 168 -7.57 -9.86 18.00
N PRO A 169 -8.14 -10.72 18.87
CA PRO A 169 -8.53 -10.35 20.22
C PRO A 169 -7.35 -10.09 21.18
N TYR A 170 -6.14 -10.49 20.80
CA TYR A 170 -4.92 -10.34 21.60
C TYR A 170 -3.90 -9.39 20.95
N ALA A 171 -4.38 -8.54 20.03
CA ALA A 171 -3.50 -7.63 19.28
C ALA A 171 -2.73 -6.66 20.17
N ASP A 172 -3.28 -6.27 21.31
CA ASP A 172 -2.69 -5.39 22.31
C ASP A 172 -1.54 -6.05 23.13
N GLN A 173 -1.45 -7.38 23.11
CA GLN A 173 -0.39 -8.14 23.79
C GLN A 173 0.87 -8.30 22.93
N ASP A 174 0.78 -8.04 21.62
CA ASP A 174 1.91 -8.14 20.71
C ASP A 174 2.66 -6.81 20.64
N THR A 175 3.93 -6.80 21.01
CA THR A 175 4.79 -5.62 21.02
C THR A 175 5.04 -5.03 19.62
N TYR A 176 4.77 -5.77 18.57
CA TYR A 176 4.82 -5.29 17.18
C TYR A 176 3.60 -4.47 16.79
N ASN A 177 2.52 -4.53 17.56
CA ASN A 177 1.29 -3.78 17.36
C ASN A 177 1.31 -2.45 18.11
N GLY A 178 0.36 -1.59 17.81
CA GLY A 178 0.22 -0.32 18.48
C GLY A 178 -0.70 0.66 17.73
N PRO A 179 -0.94 1.82 18.31
CA PRO A 179 -1.83 2.83 17.71
C PRO A 179 -1.14 3.67 16.64
N ASN A 180 -1.94 4.18 15.72
CA ASN A 180 -1.57 5.35 14.91
C ASN A 180 -1.84 6.63 15.71
N LYS A 181 -0.93 7.63 15.67
CA LYS A 181 -1.03 8.87 16.45
C LYS A 181 -0.68 10.10 15.63
N ASN A 182 -1.34 11.23 15.95
CA ASN A 182 -1.08 12.53 15.29
C ASN A 182 -1.22 12.44 13.77
N ILE A 183 -2.40 12.03 13.30
CA ILE A 183 -2.71 11.88 11.89
C ILE A 183 -3.53 13.08 11.43
N LEU A 184 -3.07 13.77 10.39
CA LEU A 184 -3.80 14.84 9.72
C LEU A 184 -4.12 14.44 8.28
N ILE A 185 -5.40 14.50 7.92
CA ILE A 185 -5.91 14.23 6.58
C ILE A 185 -6.70 15.44 6.14
N GLU A 186 -6.30 16.10 5.07
CA GLU A 186 -6.97 17.31 4.59
C GLU A 186 -6.99 17.40 3.05
N ASP A 187 -7.96 18.10 2.51
CA ASP A 187 -8.11 18.40 1.09
C ASP A 187 -8.07 17.14 0.19
N CYS A 188 -8.55 15.99 0.69
CA CYS A 188 -8.55 14.73 -0.05
C CYS A 188 -9.88 14.48 -0.76
N PHE A 189 -9.80 13.80 -1.91
CA PHE A 189 -10.96 13.42 -2.73
C PHE A 189 -11.07 11.91 -2.85
N PHE A 190 -12.25 11.39 -2.54
CA PHE A 190 -12.60 9.98 -2.63
C PHE A 190 -13.61 9.81 -3.76
N ASP A 191 -13.12 9.61 -5.00
CA ASP A 191 -13.98 9.49 -6.17
C ASP A 191 -14.73 8.16 -6.19
N HIS A 192 -14.05 7.09 -5.79
CA HIS A 192 -14.60 5.75 -5.69
C HIS A 192 -13.79 4.91 -4.71
N THR A 193 -14.52 4.18 -3.86
CA THR A 193 -13.97 3.11 -3.01
C THR A 193 -15.04 2.02 -2.91
N THR A 194 -14.66 0.75 -2.92
CA THR A 194 -15.60 -0.36 -2.68
C THR A 194 -15.57 -0.83 -1.23
N GLY A 195 -14.59 -0.40 -0.47
CA GLY A 195 -14.51 -0.46 0.97
C GLY A 195 -14.92 0.86 1.61
N SER A 196 -14.24 1.26 2.65
CA SER A 196 -14.44 2.54 3.34
C SER A 196 -13.55 3.64 2.79
N CYS A 197 -13.97 4.90 2.95
CA CYS A 197 -13.05 6.02 2.72
C CYS A 197 -11.93 6.01 3.74
N MET A 198 -12.27 5.70 5.00
CA MET A 198 -11.33 5.55 6.12
C MET A 198 -11.82 4.41 7.02
N THR A 199 -10.92 3.53 7.44
CA THR A 199 -11.17 2.36 8.29
C THR A 199 -10.21 2.30 9.46
#